data_39f33111ef9add84872b049075a15894
#
_entry.id   39f33111ef9add84872b049075a15894
#
_cell.length_a   1.000
_cell.length_b   1.000
_cell.length_c   1.000
_cell.angle_alpha   90.00
_cell.angle_beta   90.00
_cell.angle_gamma   90.00
#
_symmetry.space_group_name_H-M   'P 1'
#
loop_
_entity.id
_entity.type
_entity.pdbx_description
1 polymer ?
#
loop_
_entity_poly.entity_id
_entity_poly.type
_entity_poly.pdbx_seq_one_letter_code
_entity_poly.pdbx_strand_id
1 'polypeptide(L)'
;SNITNRPNANITQENARRFYQNNKSLFSRFINATITQYSSQNAQDLENLKAKKPNNALSAKAQKISATSTDARLVELVANTKIGDFTPIIPQGGFYVMFKINDKDGIYTPNFEDIEENVAQAMIAQEKEAMIEDYFNKLRVSANIQIIKR
;
A
#
# COMPACT_ATOMS: atom_id res chain seq x y z
N SER A 1 -20.37 -0.44 14.02
CA SER A 1 -19.12 -0.63 13.30
C SER A 1 -18.82 -2.11 13.12
N ASN A 2 -18.34 -2.46 11.95
CA ASN A 2 -18.00 -3.85 11.63
C ASN A 2 -16.74 -4.33 12.35
N ILE A 3 -16.00 -3.44 12.93
CA ILE A 3 -14.73 -3.78 13.60
C ILE A 3 -14.98 -4.73 14.77
N THR A 4 -16.06 -4.52 15.52
CA THR A 4 -16.35 -5.30 16.72
C THR A 4 -16.65 -6.77 16.44
N ASN A 5 -16.94 -7.12 15.18
CA ASN A 5 -17.29 -8.49 14.80
C ASN A 5 -16.13 -9.26 14.18
N ARG A 6 -14.94 -8.73 14.25
CA ARG A 6 -13.75 -9.40 13.71
C ARG A 6 -13.41 -10.66 14.51
N PRO A 7 -12.94 -11.72 13.85
CA PRO A 7 -12.54 -12.94 14.55
C PRO A 7 -11.39 -12.72 15.52
N ASN A 8 -10.56 -11.73 15.26
CA ASN A 8 -9.44 -11.40 16.11
C ASN A 8 -9.92 -10.63 17.33
N ALA A 9 -9.67 -11.19 18.51
CA ALA A 9 -10.23 -10.66 19.76
C ALA A 9 -9.70 -9.26 20.09
N ASN A 10 -8.55 -8.86 19.55
CA ASN A 10 -7.95 -7.57 19.88
C ASN A 10 -8.44 -6.43 19.00
N ILE A 11 -9.28 -6.73 18.02
CA ILE A 11 -9.78 -5.71 17.10
C ILE A 11 -11.14 -5.23 17.58
N THR A 12 -11.12 -4.30 18.52
CA THR A 12 -12.33 -3.60 18.96
C THR A 12 -12.26 -2.16 18.47
N GLN A 13 -13.39 -1.47 18.46
CA GLN A 13 -13.44 -0.07 18.06
C GLN A 13 -12.54 0.78 18.96
N GLU A 14 -12.55 0.52 20.25
CA GLU A 14 -11.72 1.25 21.21
C GLU A 14 -10.22 1.04 20.91
N ASN A 15 -9.81 -0.21 20.70
CA ASN A 15 -8.41 -0.52 20.40
C ASN A 15 -8.00 0.05 19.06
N ALA A 16 -8.89 0.01 18.08
CA ALA A 16 -8.61 0.58 16.76
C ALA A 16 -8.44 2.09 16.84
N ARG A 17 -9.27 2.78 17.61
CA ARG A 17 -9.13 4.23 17.79
C ARG A 17 -7.81 4.57 18.47
N ARG A 18 -7.42 3.79 19.46
CA ARG A 18 -6.14 3.97 20.16
C ARG A 18 -4.97 3.76 19.22
N PHE A 19 -5.04 2.71 18.42
CA PHE A 19 -4.00 2.43 17.41
C PHE A 19 -3.89 3.59 16.41
N TYR A 20 -5.01 4.08 15.94
CA TYR A 20 -5.04 5.23 15.04
C TYR A 20 -4.39 6.46 15.68
N GLN A 21 -4.74 6.77 16.91
CA GLN A 21 -4.18 7.94 17.61
C GLN A 21 -2.67 7.83 17.79
N ASN A 22 -2.18 6.64 18.04
CA ASN A 22 -0.75 6.42 18.27
C ASN A 22 0.06 6.25 16.99
N ASN A 23 -0.61 6.10 15.84
CA ASN A 23 0.04 5.80 14.57
C ASN A 23 -0.53 6.61 13.41
N LYS A 24 -0.84 7.87 13.66
CA LYS A 24 -1.49 8.71 12.63
C LYS A 24 -0.68 8.79 11.34
N SER A 25 0.64 8.72 11.43
CA SER A 25 1.49 8.79 10.25
C SER A 25 1.27 7.62 9.28
N LEU A 26 0.82 6.48 9.80
CA LEU A 26 0.51 5.34 8.95
C LEU A 26 -0.72 5.59 8.06
N PHE A 27 -1.58 6.51 8.47
CA PHE A 27 -2.84 6.78 7.81
C PHE A 27 -2.85 8.13 7.09
N SER A 28 -1.74 8.84 7.12
CA SER A 28 -1.62 10.12 6.44
C SER A 28 -1.49 9.91 4.94
N ARG A 29 -2.07 10.82 4.20
CA ARG A 29 -2.10 10.79 2.74
C ARG A 29 -1.59 12.11 2.20
N PHE A 30 -1.18 12.12 0.94
CA PHE A 30 -0.89 13.35 0.25
C PHE A 30 -2.18 14.16 0.05
N ILE A 31 -2.07 15.45 -0.15
CA ILE A 31 -3.20 16.29 -0.54
C ILE A 31 -3.32 16.29 -2.07
N ASN A 32 -2.21 16.53 -2.75
CA ASN A 32 -2.16 16.50 -4.22
C ASN A 32 -0.99 15.62 -4.67
N ALA A 33 -1.13 15.02 -5.84
CA ALA A 33 -0.05 14.26 -6.44
C ALA A 33 -0.03 14.52 -7.95
N THR A 34 1.16 14.47 -8.52
CA THR A 34 1.35 14.51 -9.96
C THR A 34 1.80 13.12 -10.39
N ILE A 35 1.06 12.51 -11.31
CA ILE A 35 1.32 11.16 -11.78
C ILE A 35 1.32 11.14 -13.29
N THR A 36 1.95 10.11 -13.87
CA THR A 36 1.87 9.85 -15.30
C THR A 36 1.19 8.51 -15.49
N GLN A 37 0.11 8.49 -16.25
CA GLN A 37 -0.58 7.25 -16.60
C GLN A 37 -0.01 6.72 -17.89
N TYR A 38 0.52 5.50 -17.84
CA TYR A 38 0.98 4.78 -19.02
C TYR A 38 -0.01 3.69 -19.34
N SER A 39 -0.32 3.50 -20.62
CA SER A 39 -1.23 2.44 -21.04
C SER A 39 -0.74 1.75 -22.30
N SER A 40 -1.07 0.47 -22.43
CA SER A 40 -0.72 -0.35 -23.57
C SER A 40 -1.70 -1.52 -23.66
N GLN A 41 -1.90 -2.03 -24.87
CA GLN A 41 -2.66 -3.27 -25.06
C GLN A 41 -1.83 -4.48 -24.64
N ASN A 42 -0.52 -4.32 -24.46
CA ASN A 42 0.38 -5.39 -24.10
C ASN A 42 1.07 -5.07 -22.77
N ALA A 43 0.82 -5.89 -21.75
CA ALA A 43 1.42 -5.72 -20.43
C ALA A 43 2.94 -5.72 -20.48
N GLN A 44 3.53 -6.46 -21.41
CA GLN A 44 4.99 -6.54 -21.52
C GLN A 44 5.62 -5.18 -21.82
N ASP A 45 4.93 -4.32 -22.57
CA ASP A 45 5.45 -2.98 -22.84
C ASP A 45 5.60 -2.18 -21.54
N LEU A 46 4.65 -2.33 -20.62
CA LEU A 46 4.70 -1.65 -19.33
C LEU A 46 5.79 -2.25 -18.43
N GLU A 47 5.94 -3.58 -18.46
CA GLU A 47 7.03 -4.25 -17.74
C GLU A 47 8.39 -3.76 -18.24
N ASN A 48 8.53 -3.62 -19.54
CA ASN A 48 9.78 -3.14 -20.14
C ASN A 48 10.08 -1.70 -19.72
N LEU A 49 9.06 -0.85 -19.66
CA LEU A 49 9.25 0.52 -19.20
C LEU A 49 9.71 0.53 -17.75
N LYS A 50 9.10 -0.27 -16.91
CA LYS A 50 9.45 -0.38 -15.50
C LYS A 50 10.89 -0.86 -15.32
N ALA A 51 11.32 -1.78 -16.16
CA ALA A 51 12.67 -2.36 -16.11
C ALA A 51 13.70 -1.53 -16.89
N LYS A 52 13.30 -0.40 -17.46
CA LYS A 52 14.14 0.46 -18.29
C LYS A 52 14.70 -0.26 -19.53
N LYS A 53 13.88 -1.15 -20.07
CA LYS A 53 14.20 -1.87 -21.31
C LYS A 53 13.48 -1.22 -22.48
N PRO A 54 13.96 -1.44 -23.73
CA PRO A 54 13.26 -0.93 -24.91
C PRO A 54 11.84 -1.46 -24.97
N ASN A 55 10.90 -0.63 -25.41
CA ASN A 55 9.50 -0.99 -25.53
C ASN A 55 8.90 -0.30 -26.74
N ASN A 56 7.71 -0.74 -27.14
CA ASN A 56 6.95 -0.08 -28.17
C ASN A 56 6.41 1.25 -27.63
N ALA A 57 5.92 2.09 -28.53
CA ALA A 57 5.35 3.38 -28.15
C ALA A 57 4.18 3.16 -27.18
N LEU A 58 4.20 3.91 -26.09
CA LEU A 58 3.18 3.84 -25.05
C LEU A 58 2.35 5.12 -25.03
N SER A 59 1.08 5.02 -24.68
CA SER A 59 0.31 6.20 -24.35
C SER A 59 0.72 6.68 -22.97
N ALA A 60 1.04 7.97 -22.86
CA ALA A 60 1.45 8.56 -21.59
C ALA A 60 0.62 9.83 -21.37
N LYS A 61 0.05 9.97 -20.19
CA LYS A 61 -0.78 11.12 -19.85
C LYS A 61 -0.42 11.62 -18.46
N ALA A 62 0.03 12.87 -18.37
CA ALA A 62 0.31 13.50 -17.09
C ALA A 62 -1.01 13.95 -16.46
N GLN A 63 -1.16 13.71 -15.16
CA GLN A 63 -2.36 14.06 -14.41
C GLN A 63 -1.98 14.61 -13.05
N LYS A 64 -2.79 15.56 -12.58
CA LYS A 64 -2.69 16.02 -11.21
C LYS A 64 -3.95 15.53 -10.50
N ILE A 65 -3.78 14.85 -9.36
CA ILE A 65 -4.90 14.30 -8.62
C ILE A 65 -4.94 14.89 -7.22
N SER A 66 -6.15 14.94 -6.65
CA SER A 66 -6.40 15.37 -5.29
C SER A 66 -6.91 14.19 -4.48
N ALA A 67 -6.41 14.04 -3.27
CA ALA A 67 -6.82 12.93 -2.40
C ALA A 67 -8.30 12.98 -2.03
N THR A 68 -8.91 14.17 -2.06
CA THR A 68 -10.30 14.34 -1.64
C THR A 68 -11.30 14.25 -2.77
N SER A 69 -10.86 14.34 -4.04
CA SER A 69 -11.78 14.36 -5.20
C SER A 69 -11.50 13.28 -6.23
N THR A 70 -10.53 12.42 -5.98
CA THR A 70 -10.15 11.35 -6.89
C THR A 70 -10.70 10.02 -6.35
N ASP A 71 -10.89 9.04 -7.25
CA ASP A 71 -11.32 7.70 -6.86
C ASP A 71 -10.43 7.18 -5.72
N ALA A 72 -11.06 6.68 -4.66
CA ALA A 72 -10.37 6.26 -3.45
C ALA A 72 -9.35 5.14 -3.72
N ARG A 73 -9.63 4.27 -4.68
CA ARG A 73 -8.70 3.17 -5.01
C ARG A 73 -7.42 3.69 -5.64
N LEU A 74 -7.55 4.69 -6.52
CA LEU A 74 -6.37 5.32 -7.11
C LEU A 74 -5.57 6.09 -6.07
N VAL A 75 -6.25 6.83 -5.20
CA VAL A 75 -5.59 7.57 -4.12
C VAL A 75 -4.79 6.62 -3.23
N GLU A 76 -5.38 5.50 -2.86
CA GLU A 76 -4.72 4.51 -2.01
C GLU A 76 -3.50 3.91 -2.70
N LEU A 77 -3.63 3.59 -3.98
CA LEU A 77 -2.54 3.05 -4.78
C LEU A 77 -1.37 4.03 -4.86
N VAL A 78 -1.67 5.30 -5.11
CA VAL A 78 -0.64 6.35 -5.19
C VAL A 78 -0.01 6.58 -3.81
N ALA A 79 -0.83 6.57 -2.75
CA ALA A 79 -0.33 6.77 -1.39
C ALA A 79 0.67 5.67 -1.01
N ASN A 80 0.47 4.45 -1.49
CA ASN A 80 1.33 3.31 -1.17
C ASN A 80 2.52 3.14 -2.10
N THR A 81 2.67 4.04 -3.08
CA THR A 81 3.78 3.99 -4.04
C THR A 81 4.69 5.17 -3.81
N LYS A 82 5.99 4.93 -3.74
CA LYS A 82 6.96 6.01 -3.50
C LYS A 82 7.10 6.93 -4.69
N ILE A 83 7.46 8.17 -4.43
CA ILE A 83 7.79 9.13 -5.50
C ILE A 83 8.92 8.55 -6.34
N GLY A 84 8.75 8.58 -7.66
CA GLY A 84 9.71 8.03 -8.61
C GLY A 84 9.45 6.58 -8.99
N ASP A 85 8.60 5.88 -8.25
CA ASP A 85 8.30 4.47 -8.52
C ASP A 85 7.03 4.33 -9.36
N PHE A 86 6.83 3.11 -9.85
CA PHE A 86 5.65 2.73 -10.62
C PHE A 86 4.71 1.90 -9.74
N THR A 87 3.42 2.04 -9.99
CA THR A 87 2.41 1.14 -9.42
C THR A 87 2.48 -0.22 -10.11
N PRO A 88 1.82 -1.24 -9.55
CA PRO A 88 1.60 -2.48 -10.31
C PRO A 88 0.82 -2.21 -11.59
N ILE A 89 0.91 -3.13 -12.52
CA ILE A 89 0.19 -3.08 -13.78
C ILE A 89 -1.24 -3.54 -13.54
N ILE A 90 -2.22 -2.75 -14.01
CA ILE A 90 -3.63 -2.98 -13.75
C ILE A 90 -4.35 -3.27 -15.06
N PRO A 91 -5.02 -4.44 -15.19
CA PRO A 91 -5.86 -4.70 -16.37
C PRO A 91 -7.08 -3.76 -16.34
N GLN A 92 -7.42 -3.22 -17.49
CA GLN A 92 -8.55 -2.28 -17.58
C GLN A 92 -9.16 -2.35 -18.97
N GLY A 93 -10.23 -3.13 -19.09
CA GLY A 93 -11.07 -3.12 -20.30
C GLY A 93 -10.32 -3.36 -21.60
N GLY A 94 -9.53 -4.42 -21.72
CA GLY A 94 -8.85 -4.76 -22.96
C GLY A 94 -7.46 -4.13 -23.12
N PHE A 95 -7.03 -3.36 -22.14
CA PHE A 95 -5.68 -2.82 -22.11
C PHE A 95 -5.16 -2.79 -20.67
N TYR A 96 -3.93 -2.37 -20.50
CA TYR A 96 -3.26 -2.34 -19.21
C TYR A 96 -2.79 -0.94 -18.88
N VAL A 97 -2.83 -0.61 -17.59
CA VAL A 97 -2.50 0.73 -17.10
C VAL A 97 -1.47 0.62 -15.98
N MET A 98 -0.57 1.56 -15.93
CA MET A 98 0.41 1.66 -14.85
C MET A 98 0.67 3.15 -14.61
N PHE A 99 0.86 3.52 -13.35
CA PHE A 99 1.10 4.92 -13.00
C PHE A 99 2.51 5.09 -12.46
N LYS A 100 3.16 6.16 -12.85
CA LYS A 100 4.41 6.59 -12.22
C LYS A 100 4.09 7.78 -11.33
N ILE A 101 4.61 7.76 -10.12
CA ILE A 101 4.38 8.84 -9.15
C ILE A 101 5.50 9.86 -9.32
N ASN A 102 5.17 11.02 -9.86
CA ASN A 102 6.16 12.05 -10.12
C ASN A 102 6.39 12.94 -8.92
N ASP A 103 5.34 13.26 -8.16
CA ASP A 103 5.43 14.10 -6.98
C ASP A 103 4.19 13.95 -6.12
N LYS A 104 4.34 14.25 -4.83
CA LYS A 104 3.25 14.30 -3.87
C LYS A 104 3.47 15.52 -2.98
N ASP A 105 2.42 16.25 -2.64
CA ASP A 105 2.56 17.37 -1.73
C ASP A 105 1.41 17.41 -0.73
N GLY A 106 1.69 18.06 0.41
CA GLY A 106 0.74 18.21 1.49
C GLY A 106 0.56 16.94 2.30
N ILE A 107 -0.03 17.09 3.47
CA ILE A 107 -0.33 15.99 4.38
C ILE A 107 -1.80 16.07 4.77
N TYR A 108 -2.51 14.99 4.58
CA TYR A 108 -3.91 14.86 4.94
C TYR A 108 -4.08 13.58 5.76
N THR A 109 -4.62 13.71 6.97
CA THR A 109 -4.89 12.54 7.80
C THR A 109 -6.41 12.40 7.94
N PRO A 110 -7.02 11.37 7.32
CA PRO A 110 -8.46 11.16 7.42
C PRO A 110 -8.89 10.96 8.87
N ASN A 111 -10.12 11.33 9.19
CA ASN A 111 -10.68 11.06 10.50
C ASN A 111 -10.84 9.57 10.72
N PHE A 112 -10.70 9.13 11.97
CA PHE A 112 -10.85 7.71 12.29
C PHE A 112 -12.16 7.13 11.77
N GLU A 113 -13.26 7.88 11.91
CA GLU A 113 -14.58 7.43 11.49
C GLU A 113 -14.67 7.09 10.02
N ASP A 114 -13.83 7.72 9.20
CA ASP A 114 -13.84 7.50 7.75
C ASP A 114 -12.96 6.34 7.32
N ILE A 115 -12.06 5.87 8.19
CA ILE A 115 -11.07 4.86 7.84
C ILE A 115 -11.00 3.71 8.85
N GLU A 116 -12.07 3.46 9.60
CA GLU A 116 -12.07 2.40 10.60
C GLU A 116 -11.60 1.06 10.05
N GLU A 117 -12.07 0.70 8.86
CA GLU A 117 -11.70 -0.56 8.24
C GLU A 117 -10.20 -0.60 7.89
N ASN A 118 -9.68 0.51 7.39
CA ASN A 118 -8.25 0.61 7.07
C ASN A 118 -7.40 0.46 8.33
N VAL A 119 -7.86 1.03 9.44
CA VAL A 119 -7.16 0.92 10.73
C VAL A 119 -7.17 -0.52 11.20
N ALA A 120 -8.32 -1.20 11.11
CA ALA A 120 -8.42 -2.60 11.49
C ALA A 120 -7.49 -3.48 10.65
N GLN A 121 -7.42 -3.23 9.34
CA GLN A 121 -6.53 -3.99 8.47
C GLN A 121 -5.07 -3.76 8.82
N ALA A 122 -4.71 -2.53 9.17
CA ALA A 122 -3.34 -2.22 9.59
C ALA A 122 -2.97 -2.95 10.88
N MET A 123 -3.90 -3.03 11.82
CA MET A 123 -3.69 -3.77 13.07
C MET A 123 -3.49 -5.26 12.79
N ILE A 124 -4.29 -5.83 11.91
CA ILE A 124 -4.16 -7.24 11.53
C ILE A 124 -2.83 -7.50 10.85
N ALA A 125 -2.42 -6.62 9.94
CA ALA A 125 -1.15 -6.76 9.23
C ALA A 125 0.02 -6.70 10.21
N GLN A 126 -0.01 -5.79 11.16
CA GLN A 126 1.04 -5.67 12.17
C GLN A 126 1.12 -6.91 13.03
N GLU A 127 -0.03 -7.46 13.42
CA GLU A 127 -0.09 -8.66 14.23
C GLU A 127 0.48 -9.87 13.48
N LYS A 128 0.14 -10.02 12.21
CA LYS A 128 0.69 -11.09 11.38
C LYS A 128 2.20 -10.96 11.22
N GLU A 129 2.67 -9.75 11.00
CA GLU A 129 4.09 -9.49 10.84
C GLU A 129 4.86 -9.85 12.13
N ALA A 130 4.32 -9.48 13.27
CA ALA A 130 4.92 -9.82 14.56
C ALA A 130 4.97 -11.33 14.77
N MET A 131 3.91 -12.04 14.39
CA MET A 131 3.86 -13.50 14.50
C MET A 131 4.88 -14.18 13.60
N ILE A 132 5.04 -13.71 12.37
CA ILE A 132 6.01 -14.25 11.43
C ILE A 132 7.43 -14.03 11.96
N GLU A 133 7.71 -12.83 12.43
CA GLU A 133 9.01 -12.49 12.97
C GLU A 133 9.36 -13.36 14.18
N ASP A 134 8.40 -13.55 15.09
CA ASP A 134 8.58 -14.41 16.25
C ASP A 134 8.87 -15.84 15.83
N TYR A 135 8.15 -16.35 14.84
CA TYR A 135 8.36 -17.69 14.32
C TYR A 135 9.78 -17.88 13.78
N PHE A 136 10.25 -16.92 12.97
CA PHE A 136 11.60 -17.00 12.43
C PHE A 136 12.67 -16.87 13.51
N ASN A 137 12.42 -16.07 14.53
CA ASN A 137 13.34 -15.95 15.67
C ASN A 137 13.45 -17.28 16.41
N LYS A 138 12.34 -17.97 16.61
CA LYS A 138 12.33 -19.28 17.26
C LYS A 138 13.08 -20.31 16.44
N LEU A 139 12.92 -20.30 15.12
CA LEU A 139 13.66 -21.20 14.24
C LEU A 139 15.16 -20.94 14.32
N ARG A 140 15.57 -19.68 14.36
CA ARG A 140 16.97 -19.32 14.44
C ARG A 140 17.60 -19.83 15.73
N VAL A 141 16.90 -19.65 16.83
CA VAL A 141 17.38 -20.13 18.14
C VAL A 141 17.54 -21.65 18.12
N SER A 142 16.55 -22.37 17.57
CA SER A 142 16.62 -23.82 17.47
C SER A 142 17.81 -24.27 16.64
N ALA A 143 18.04 -23.62 15.50
CA ALA A 143 19.18 -23.97 14.63
C ALA A 143 20.51 -23.73 15.34
N ASN A 144 20.62 -22.61 16.06
CA ASN A 144 21.84 -22.29 16.80
C ASN A 144 22.10 -23.31 17.91
N ILE A 145 21.04 -23.74 18.60
CA ILE A 145 21.16 -24.75 19.65
C ILE A 145 21.65 -26.05 19.05
N GLN A 146 21.14 -26.46 17.91
CA GLN A 146 21.57 -27.68 17.23
C GLN A 146 23.05 -27.62 16.86
N ILE A 147 23.50 -26.48 16.37
CA ILE A 147 24.92 -26.30 16.03
C ILE A 147 25.80 -26.40 17.26
N ILE A 148 25.37 -25.84 18.36
CA ILE A 148 26.15 -25.85 19.62
C ILE A 148 26.27 -27.27 20.15
N LYS A 149 25.27 -28.12 19.95
CA LYS A 149 25.27 -29.49 20.45
C LYS A 149 26.26 -30.41 19.75
N ARG A 150 26.76 -29.97 18.63
CA ARG A 150 27.77 -30.74 17.90
C ARG A 150 29.14 -30.50 18.48
#